data_0cb8d109e4e7b0023e554991d152f5f5
#
_entry.id   0cb8d109e4e7b0023e554991d152f5f5
#
_cell.length_a   1.000
_cell.length_b   1.000
_cell.length_c   1.000
_cell.angle_alpha   90.00
_cell.angle_beta   90.00
_cell.angle_gamma   90.00
#
_symmetry.space_group_name_H-M   'P 1'
#
loop_
_entity.id
_entity.type
_entity.pdbx_description
1 polymer ?
#
loop_
_entity_poly.entity_id
_entity_poly.type
_entity_poly.pdbx_seq_one_letter_code
_entity_poly.pdbx_strand_id
1 'polypeptide(L)'
;YHLECESSLPDGKITIRLFEYDAQIALDEGEVTEETLTVTFPNTSVMYLRAYKKTPDKMKYVIITPGGTVQYDVPIMKVHSYSLDEIFEKRLLMLIPFYIFSHEKSFSEYNNNEQKLEELKAEYRIILERLDDLEKQGIIGAFDKRTIIELSSDVIREIARKYENVQKGIGAMMRGPLIQTEARTILNRGISENKKETALRMLKVGKLTVEEIAEYSALSVAEVEQLANLQTV
;
A
#
# COMPACT_ATOMS: atom_id res chain seq x y z
N TYR A 1 13.11 8.07 -7.39
CA TYR A 1 12.54 8.71 -6.17
C TYR A 1 12.90 7.89 -4.95
N HIS A 2 13.28 8.58 -3.85
CA HIS A 2 13.53 7.96 -2.56
C HIS A 2 12.60 8.58 -1.50
N LEU A 3 11.83 7.75 -0.78
CA LEU A 3 10.99 8.17 0.33
C LEU A 3 11.40 7.40 1.58
N GLU A 4 11.95 8.10 2.56
CA GLU A 4 12.31 7.54 3.85
C GLU A 4 11.21 7.78 4.88
N CYS A 5 10.78 6.70 5.58
CA CYS A 5 9.81 6.78 6.66
C CYS A 5 10.51 6.79 8.01
N GLU A 6 10.34 7.84 8.80
CA GLU A 6 10.94 7.98 10.11
C GLU A 6 9.87 7.94 11.21
N SER A 7 9.97 6.93 12.08
CA SER A 7 9.05 6.73 13.19
C SER A 7 9.50 7.38 14.48
N SER A 8 10.79 7.68 14.61
CA SER A 8 11.31 8.40 15.77
C SER A 8 11.07 9.90 15.63
N LEU A 9 11.23 10.60 16.75
CA LEU A 9 11.16 12.05 16.73
C LEU A 9 12.42 12.62 16.08
N PRO A 10 12.31 13.76 15.37
CA PRO A 10 13.43 14.37 14.69
C PRO A 10 14.64 14.63 15.61
N ASP A 11 15.76 13.96 15.37
CA ASP A 11 17.01 14.10 16.13
C ASP A 11 18.21 14.54 15.26
N GLY A 12 17.98 14.79 13.97
CA GLY A 12 18.99 15.20 12.98
C GLY A 12 19.79 14.03 12.37
N LYS A 13 19.78 12.83 12.95
CA LYS A 13 20.55 11.68 12.44
C LYS A 13 20.02 11.16 11.12
N ILE A 14 18.74 11.34 10.88
CA ILE A 14 18.09 10.97 9.61
C ILE A 14 18.81 11.60 8.40
N THR A 15 19.31 12.83 8.55
CA THR A 15 19.98 13.57 7.46
C THR A 15 21.24 12.85 6.96
N ILE A 16 22.01 12.24 7.87
CA ILE A 16 23.22 11.47 7.52
C ILE A 16 22.79 10.19 6.78
N ARG A 17 21.87 9.43 7.35
CA ARG A 17 21.38 8.17 6.76
C ARG A 17 20.78 8.37 5.38
N LEU A 18 19.98 9.42 5.21
CA LEU A 18 19.42 9.77 3.90
C LEU A 18 20.51 10.06 2.87
N PHE A 19 21.52 10.84 3.24
CA PHE A 19 22.61 11.14 2.32
C PHE A 19 23.38 9.86 1.92
N GLU A 20 23.63 8.96 2.86
CA GLU A 20 24.26 7.66 2.59
C GLU A 20 23.44 6.82 1.61
N TYR A 21 22.11 6.75 1.79
CA TYR A 21 21.22 6.02 0.89
C TYR A 21 21.12 6.70 -0.49
N ASP A 22 20.98 8.01 -0.53
CA ASP A 22 20.94 8.77 -1.78
C ASP A 22 22.23 8.60 -2.58
N ALA A 23 23.38 8.61 -1.90
CA ALA A 23 24.67 8.36 -2.53
C ALA A 23 24.79 6.92 -3.06
N GLN A 24 24.28 5.93 -2.31
CA GLN A 24 24.30 4.55 -2.78
C GLN A 24 23.38 4.35 -4.00
N ILE A 25 22.16 4.89 -3.97
CA ILE A 25 21.23 4.86 -5.11
C ILE A 25 21.88 5.52 -6.34
N ALA A 26 22.52 6.68 -6.13
CA ALA A 26 23.20 7.40 -7.21
C ALA A 26 24.39 6.63 -7.80
N LEU A 27 25.09 5.84 -6.99
CA LEU A 27 26.18 4.97 -7.43
C LEU A 27 25.67 3.71 -8.18
N ASP A 28 24.59 3.11 -7.69
CA ASP A 28 24.02 1.90 -8.29
C ASP A 28 23.47 2.18 -9.71
N GLU A 29 22.99 3.41 -9.95
CA GLU A 29 22.51 3.88 -11.26
C GLU A 29 23.55 4.69 -12.02
N GLY A 30 24.78 4.80 -11.49
CA GLY A 30 25.85 5.63 -12.04
C GLY A 30 26.47 5.06 -13.31
N GLU A 31 26.85 5.96 -14.22
CA GLU A 31 27.57 5.63 -15.44
C GLU A 31 29.08 5.83 -15.25
N VAL A 32 29.87 4.82 -15.55
CA VAL A 32 31.32 4.82 -15.42
C VAL A 32 31.98 4.72 -16.79
N THR A 33 32.87 5.65 -17.10
CA THR A 33 33.81 5.58 -18.24
C THR A 33 35.25 5.51 -17.71
N GLU A 34 36.25 5.45 -18.59
CA GLU A 34 37.66 5.41 -18.19
C GLU A 34 38.09 6.66 -17.36
N GLU A 35 37.45 7.81 -17.60
CA GLU A 35 37.82 9.09 -16.99
C GLU A 35 36.72 9.74 -16.15
N THR A 36 35.48 9.21 -16.20
CA THR A 36 34.34 9.89 -15.62
C THR A 36 33.42 8.91 -14.88
N LEU A 37 33.01 9.30 -13.68
CA LEU A 37 31.87 8.74 -12.97
C LEU A 37 30.74 9.79 -12.99
N THR A 38 29.63 9.48 -13.61
CA THR A 38 28.42 10.32 -13.59
C THR A 38 27.41 9.68 -12.64
N VAL A 39 26.95 10.43 -11.62
CA VAL A 39 25.95 10.00 -10.66
C VAL A 39 24.78 10.98 -10.61
N THR A 40 23.56 10.45 -10.50
CA THR A 40 22.35 11.27 -10.36
C THR A 40 21.69 10.97 -9.02
N PHE A 41 21.67 11.96 -8.13
CA PHE A 41 20.99 11.84 -6.85
C PHE A 41 19.48 11.74 -7.05
N PRO A 42 18.77 10.86 -6.31
CA PRO A 42 17.33 10.74 -6.41
C PRO A 42 16.61 11.98 -5.89
N ASN A 43 15.37 12.17 -6.33
CA ASN A 43 14.45 13.10 -5.67
C ASN A 43 13.99 12.46 -4.35
N THR A 44 14.55 12.93 -3.24
CA THR A 44 14.33 12.37 -1.91
C THR A 44 13.36 13.19 -1.11
N SER A 45 12.53 12.51 -0.32
CA SER A 45 11.62 13.10 0.67
C SER A 45 11.63 12.28 1.96
N VAL A 46 11.35 12.93 3.09
CA VAL A 46 11.21 12.26 4.39
C VAL A 46 9.77 12.34 4.85
N MET A 47 9.22 11.22 5.31
CA MET A 47 7.93 11.15 5.97
C MET A 47 8.11 10.90 7.46
N TYR A 48 7.83 11.91 8.29
CA TYR A 48 7.77 11.72 9.73
C TYR A 48 6.39 11.22 10.17
N LEU A 49 6.37 10.03 10.76
CA LEU A 49 5.17 9.45 11.38
C LEU A 49 4.85 10.17 12.69
N ARG A 50 5.90 10.59 13.43
CA ARG A 50 5.79 11.44 14.61
C ARG A 50 6.59 12.72 14.38
N ALA A 51 5.99 13.86 14.62
CA ALA A 51 6.66 15.14 14.47
C ALA A 51 6.25 16.12 15.57
N TYR A 52 7.16 17.01 15.90
CA TYR A 52 6.88 18.13 16.78
C TYR A 52 6.27 19.30 15.99
N LYS A 53 5.62 20.22 16.72
CA LYS A 53 5.09 21.47 16.15
C LYS A 53 6.18 22.32 15.46
N LYS A 54 7.43 22.16 15.90
CA LYS A 54 8.60 22.88 15.38
C LYS A 54 9.40 22.09 14.33
N THR A 55 9.00 20.88 13.98
CA THR A 55 9.67 20.14 12.90
C THR A 55 9.57 20.92 11.60
N PRO A 56 10.70 21.21 10.93
CA PRO A 56 10.70 21.99 9.70
C PRO A 56 9.94 21.28 8.58
N ASP A 57 9.58 21.99 7.52
CA ASP A 57 8.93 21.43 6.33
C ASP A 57 9.95 20.94 5.29
N LYS A 58 11.23 21.22 5.51
CA LYS A 58 12.34 20.78 4.66
C LYS A 58 13.63 20.71 5.42
N MET A 59 14.52 19.85 4.98
CA MET A 59 15.94 19.81 5.32
C MET A 59 16.74 20.37 4.15
N LYS A 60 17.97 20.77 4.40
CA LYS A 60 18.87 21.26 3.36
C LYS A 60 20.16 20.44 3.35
N TYR A 61 20.55 19.97 2.16
CA TYR A 61 21.89 19.48 1.91
C TYR A 61 22.78 20.57 1.35
N VAL A 62 24.00 20.62 1.85
CA VAL A 62 25.08 21.47 1.32
C VAL A 62 26.28 20.57 1.12
N ILE A 63 26.64 20.36 -0.14
CA ILE A 63 27.77 19.52 -0.55
C ILE A 63 28.88 20.47 -1.03
N ILE A 64 29.98 20.49 -0.31
CA ILE A 64 31.16 21.32 -0.64
C ILE A 64 32.19 20.42 -1.32
N THR A 65 32.52 20.75 -2.55
CA THR A 65 33.51 20.03 -3.35
C THR A 65 34.66 20.93 -3.75
N PRO A 66 35.83 20.41 -4.21
CA PRO A 66 36.91 21.23 -4.75
C PRO A 66 36.49 22.14 -5.92
N GLY A 67 35.46 21.73 -6.68
CA GLY A 67 34.94 22.46 -7.84
C GLY A 67 33.82 23.46 -7.52
N GLY A 68 33.31 23.48 -6.26
CA GLY A 68 32.25 24.39 -5.85
C GLY A 68 31.28 23.79 -4.84
N THR A 69 30.18 24.49 -4.59
CA THR A 69 29.15 24.09 -3.62
C THR A 69 27.84 23.85 -4.34
N VAL A 70 27.24 22.68 -4.09
CA VAL A 70 25.88 22.34 -4.50
C VAL A 70 24.99 22.33 -3.28
N GLN A 71 23.79 22.90 -3.38
CA GLN A 71 22.80 22.83 -2.29
C GLN A 71 21.40 22.58 -2.83
N TYR A 72 20.62 21.79 -2.10
CA TYR A 72 19.22 21.51 -2.42
C TYR A 72 18.41 21.19 -1.16
N ASP A 73 17.10 21.37 -1.27
CA ASP A 73 16.16 21.10 -0.19
C ASP A 73 15.57 19.69 -0.33
N VAL A 74 15.44 18.98 0.79
CA VAL A 74 14.74 17.70 0.92
C VAL A 74 13.42 17.95 1.63
N PRO A 75 12.27 17.77 0.96
CA PRO A 75 10.94 17.99 1.53
C PRO A 75 10.65 17.05 2.71
N ILE A 76 9.93 17.54 3.70
CA ILE A 76 9.46 16.79 4.86
C ILE A 76 7.94 16.73 4.85
N MET A 77 7.39 15.52 4.82
CA MET A 77 5.99 15.25 5.07
C MET A 77 5.78 14.89 6.54
N LYS A 78 4.71 15.41 7.15
CA LYS A 78 4.32 15.10 8.53
C LYS A 78 2.93 14.48 8.47
N VAL A 79 2.79 13.21 8.83
CA VAL A 79 1.49 12.49 8.70
C VAL A 79 0.36 13.23 9.39
N HIS A 80 0.59 13.70 10.62
CA HIS A 80 -0.41 14.41 11.42
C HIS A 80 -0.81 15.79 10.88
N SER A 81 -0.14 16.31 9.84
CA SER A 81 -0.48 17.61 9.21
C SER A 81 -1.53 17.47 8.11
N TYR A 82 -1.93 16.26 7.77
CA TYR A 82 -2.95 15.99 6.78
C TYR A 82 -4.22 15.49 7.44
N SER A 83 -5.33 16.17 7.19
CA SER A 83 -6.65 15.66 7.50
C SER A 83 -7.01 14.48 6.60
N LEU A 84 -7.98 13.68 7.01
CA LEU A 84 -8.47 12.56 6.19
C LEU A 84 -8.95 13.05 4.81
N ASP A 85 -9.66 14.18 4.77
CA ASP A 85 -10.14 14.76 3.52
C ASP A 85 -8.99 15.15 2.60
N GLU A 86 -7.96 15.82 3.11
CA GLU A 86 -6.78 16.19 2.33
C GLU A 86 -6.01 14.96 1.80
N ILE A 87 -5.95 13.86 2.56
CA ILE A 87 -5.33 12.60 2.11
C ILE A 87 -6.03 12.08 0.85
N PHE A 88 -7.37 12.06 0.86
CA PHE A 88 -8.14 11.59 -0.28
C PHE A 88 -8.18 12.58 -1.45
N GLU A 89 -8.38 13.86 -1.19
CA GLU A 89 -8.41 14.92 -2.22
C GLU A 89 -7.07 15.02 -2.97
N LYS A 90 -5.96 14.98 -2.23
CA LYS A 90 -4.61 15.03 -2.80
C LYS A 90 -4.09 13.67 -3.28
N ARG A 91 -4.90 12.61 -3.14
CA ARG A 91 -4.52 11.21 -3.47
C ARG A 91 -3.26 10.71 -2.77
N LEU A 92 -3.03 11.14 -1.55
CA LEU A 92 -1.90 10.72 -0.72
C LEU A 92 -2.21 9.40 0.00
N LEU A 93 -2.75 8.42 -0.73
CA LEU A 93 -3.29 7.17 -0.16
C LEU A 93 -2.25 6.36 0.59
N MET A 94 -0.97 6.53 0.25
CA MET A 94 0.15 5.94 0.99
C MET A 94 0.25 6.42 2.45
N LEU A 95 -0.42 7.50 2.85
CA LEU A 95 -0.47 7.98 4.23
C LEU A 95 -1.51 7.24 5.08
N ILE A 96 -2.49 6.58 4.46
CA ILE A 96 -3.59 5.91 5.17
C ILE A 96 -3.09 4.86 6.17
N PRO A 97 -2.12 3.98 5.87
CA PRO A 97 -1.56 3.04 6.84
C PRO A 97 -1.00 3.71 8.09
N PHE A 98 -0.53 4.94 7.95
CA PHE A 98 0.09 5.70 9.03
C PHE A 98 -0.85 6.70 9.71
N TYR A 99 -2.10 6.82 9.25
CA TYR A 99 -3.08 7.74 9.82
C TYR A 99 -3.30 7.55 11.33
N ILE A 100 -3.18 6.33 11.81
CA ILE A 100 -3.28 5.98 13.24
C ILE A 100 -2.31 6.76 14.14
N PHE A 101 -1.15 7.19 13.62
CA PHE A 101 -0.18 7.99 14.38
C PHE A 101 -0.74 9.35 14.80
N SER A 102 -1.70 9.91 14.05
CA SER A 102 -2.39 11.15 14.40
C SER A 102 -3.20 11.00 15.71
N HIS A 103 -3.59 9.78 16.04
CA HIS A 103 -4.40 9.43 17.21
C HIS A 103 -3.60 8.85 18.38
N GLU A 104 -2.29 8.61 18.20
CA GLU A 104 -1.45 7.90 19.18
C GLU A 104 -1.52 8.50 20.59
N LYS A 105 -1.57 9.82 20.71
CA LYS A 105 -1.65 10.53 22.00
C LYS A 105 -2.95 10.27 22.75
N SER A 106 -4.01 9.90 22.06
CA SER A 106 -5.35 9.66 22.60
C SER A 106 -5.66 8.18 22.80
N PHE A 107 -4.70 7.27 22.57
CA PHE A 107 -4.93 5.82 22.71
C PHE A 107 -5.40 5.41 24.10
N SER A 108 -4.89 6.03 25.17
CA SER A 108 -5.34 5.77 26.53
C SER A 108 -6.81 6.15 26.72
N GLU A 109 -7.25 7.25 26.12
CA GLU A 109 -8.65 7.69 26.18
C GLU A 109 -9.54 6.73 25.39
N TYR A 110 -9.18 6.43 24.14
CA TYR A 110 -9.92 5.47 23.29
C TYR A 110 -10.03 4.09 23.93
N ASN A 111 -8.96 3.62 24.59
CA ASN A 111 -8.96 2.32 25.22
C ASN A 111 -9.88 2.20 26.44
N ASN A 112 -10.16 3.31 27.11
CA ASN A 112 -10.95 3.36 28.35
C ASN A 112 -12.34 4.00 28.17
N ASN A 113 -12.65 4.53 26.99
CA ASN A 113 -13.92 5.19 26.70
C ASN A 113 -14.50 4.65 25.38
N GLU A 114 -15.59 3.88 25.52
CA GLU A 114 -16.25 3.24 24.39
C GLU A 114 -16.77 4.25 23.33
N GLN A 115 -17.33 5.39 23.79
CA GLN A 115 -17.83 6.41 22.89
C GLN A 115 -16.69 7.00 22.05
N LYS A 116 -15.57 7.29 22.66
CA LYS A 116 -14.37 7.80 21.97
C LYS A 116 -13.79 6.76 21.01
N LEU A 117 -13.81 5.50 21.37
CA LEU A 117 -13.39 4.42 20.47
C LEU A 117 -14.33 4.31 19.27
N GLU A 118 -15.65 4.51 19.45
CA GLU A 118 -16.59 4.50 18.33
C GLU A 118 -16.40 5.71 17.40
N GLU A 119 -16.02 6.88 17.91
CA GLU A 119 -15.63 8.03 17.07
C GLU A 119 -14.43 7.65 16.16
N LEU A 120 -13.38 7.05 16.71
CA LEU A 120 -12.23 6.58 15.94
C LEU A 120 -12.62 5.49 14.91
N LYS A 121 -13.47 4.54 15.31
CA LYS A 121 -14.01 3.53 14.38
C LYS A 121 -14.80 4.15 13.23
N ALA A 122 -15.54 5.23 13.49
CA ALA A 122 -16.29 5.93 12.44
C ALA A 122 -15.35 6.52 11.39
N GLU A 123 -14.21 7.10 11.78
CA GLU A 123 -13.21 7.58 10.82
C GLU A 123 -12.65 6.44 9.95
N TYR A 124 -12.38 5.27 10.53
CA TYR A 124 -11.90 4.12 9.76
C TYR A 124 -12.97 3.50 8.86
N ARG A 125 -14.28 3.60 9.20
CA ARG A 125 -15.35 3.24 8.26
C ARG A 125 -15.33 4.16 7.04
N ILE A 126 -15.18 5.46 7.25
CA ILE A 126 -15.06 6.45 6.16
C ILE A 126 -13.85 6.12 5.27
N ILE A 127 -12.70 5.75 5.85
CA ILE A 127 -11.53 5.32 5.08
C ILE A 127 -11.89 4.14 4.17
N LEU A 128 -12.50 3.09 4.72
CA LEU A 128 -12.87 1.89 3.96
C LEU A 128 -13.89 2.21 2.84
N GLU A 129 -14.91 3.00 3.14
CA GLU A 129 -15.92 3.43 2.16
C GLU A 129 -15.29 4.23 1.01
N ARG A 130 -14.41 5.18 1.32
CA ARG A 130 -13.71 5.96 0.30
C ARG A 130 -12.76 5.12 -0.55
N LEU A 131 -12.06 4.13 0.04
CA LEU A 131 -11.23 3.19 -0.71
C LEU A 131 -12.07 2.31 -1.63
N ASP A 132 -13.26 1.86 -1.18
CA ASP A 132 -14.21 1.13 -2.00
C ASP A 132 -14.69 1.94 -3.20
N ASP A 133 -14.95 3.22 -2.99
CA ASP A 133 -15.40 4.12 -4.05
C ASP A 133 -14.30 4.42 -5.07
N LEU A 134 -13.05 4.57 -4.63
CA LEU A 134 -11.90 4.73 -5.53
C LEU A 134 -11.67 3.47 -6.37
N GLU A 135 -11.84 2.28 -5.79
CA GLU A 135 -11.76 1.01 -6.52
C GLU A 135 -12.88 0.88 -7.55
N LYS A 136 -14.15 1.17 -7.19
CA LYS A 136 -15.30 1.14 -8.12
C LYS A 136 -15.13 2.12 -9.27
N GLN A 137 -14.49 3.27 -9.03
CA GLN A 137 -14.17 4.27 -10.05
C GLN A 137 -12.96 3.89 -10.91
N GLY A 138 -12.26 2.80 -10.59
CA GLY A 138 -11.05 2.37 -11.30
C GLY A 138 -9.85 3.28 -11.08
N ILE A 139 -9.87 4.12 -10.03
CA ILE A 139 -8.76 5.02 -9.67
C ILE A 139 -7.64 4.25 -8.99
N ILE A 140 -7.98 3.22 -8.19
CA ILE A 140 -7.04 2.26 -7.61
C ILE A 140 -7.46 0.85 -7.99
N GLY A 141 -6.50 -0.06 -8.05
CA GLY A 141 -6.77 -1.48 -8.25
C GLY A 141 -7.16 -2.18 -6.94
N ALA A 142 -7.76 -3.37 -7.07
CA ALA A 142 -8.06 -4.23 -5.92
C ALA A 142 -6.80 -4.59 -5.12
N PHE A 143 -5.66 -4.73 -5.79
CA PHE A 143 -4.36 -4.98 -5.16
C PHE A 143 -3.92 -3.78 -4.30
N ASP A 144 -4.02 -2.57 -4.83
CA ASP A 144 -3.62 -1.35 -4.11
C ASP A 144 -4.46 -1.16 -2.85
N LYS A 145 -5.79 -1.29 -2.98
CA LYS A 145 -6.73 -1.23 -1.86
C LYS A 145 -6.39 -2.27 -0.79
N ARG A 146 -6.20 -3.53 -1.20
CA ARG A 146 -5.81 -4.61 -0.30
C ARG A 146 -4.52 -4.28 0.45
N THR A 147 -3.48 -3.84 -0.26
CA THR A 147 -2.19 -3.46 0.31
C THR A 147 -2.33 -2.35 1.36
N ILE A 148 -3.11 -1.30 1.06
CA ILE A 148 -3.38 -0.21 2.00
C ILE A 148 -4.05 -0.75 3.27
N ILE A 149 -5.06 -1.62 3.14
CA ILE A 149 -5.79 -2.18 4.28
C ILE A 149 -4.89 -3.11 5.11
N GLU A 150 -4.10 -3.99 4.49
CA GLU A 150 -3.15 -4.89 5.15
C GLU A 150 -2.11 -4.10 5.96
N LEU A 151 -1.45 -3.13 5.31
CA LEU A 151 -0.47 -2.27 5.98
C LEU A 151 -1.11 -1.48 7.13
N SER A 152 -2.32 -0.94 6.94
CA SER A 152 -3.05 -0.25 8.01
C SER A 152 -3.30 -1.16 9.20
N SER A 153 -3.76 -2.40 8.97
CA SER A 153 -3.99 -3.39 10.02
C SER A 153 -2.72 -3.73 10.78
N ASP A 154 -1.60 -3.90 10.07
CA ASP A 154 -0.30 -4.24 10.66
C ASP A 154 0.27 -3.09 11.48
N VAL A 155 0.22 -1.86 10.99
CA VAL A 155 0.64 -0.66 11.72
C VAL A 155 -0.20 -0.47 12.97
N ILE A 156 -1.54 -0.57 12.89
CA ILE A 156 -2.44 -0.45 14.04
C ILE A 156 -2.11 -1.51 15.09
N ARG A 157 -1.91 -2.76 14.67
CA ARG A 157 -1.57 -3.87 15.57
C ARG A 157 -0.30 -3.56 16.37
N GLU A 158 0.72 -3.03 15.72
CA GLU A 158 2.00 -2.76 16.37
C GLU A 158 1.94 -1.51 17.27
N ILE A 159 1.39 -0.41 16.76
CA ILE A 159 1.34 0.86 17.50
C ILE A 159 0.38 0.81 18.69
N ALA A 160 -0.77 0.16 18.51
CA ALA A 160 -1.77 0.01 19.57
C ALA A 160 -1.57 -1.25 20.45
N ARG A 161 -0.40 -1.90 20.39
CA ARG A 161 -0.14 -3.17 21.09
C ARG A 161 -0.45 -3.16 22.59
N LYS A 162 -0.30 -2.02 23.27
CA LYS A 162 -0.58 -1.82 24.69
C LYS A 162 -2.04 -1.41 24.98
N TYR A 163 -2.86 -1.19 23.95
CA TYR A 163 -4.22 -0.67 24.02
C TYR A 163 -5.19 -1.66 23.37
N GLU A 164 -5.58 -2.67 24.17
CA GLU A 164 -6.30 -3.85 23.67
C GLU A 164 -7.62 -3.51 22.95
N ASN A 165 -8.41 -2.56 23.52
CA ASN A 165 -9.68 -2.18 22.93
C ASN A 165 -9.49 -1.44 21.59
N VAL A 166 -8.47 -0.59 21.48
CA VAL A 166 -8.10 0.08 20.23
C VAL A 166 -7.65 -0.95 19.20
N GLN A 167 -6.72 -1.83 19.57
CA GLN A 167 -6.18 -2.85 18.69
C GLN A 167 -7.27 -3.80 18.17
N LYS A 168 -8.13 -4.31 19.06
CA LYS A 168 -9.24 -5.20 18.68
C LYS A 168 -10.30 -4.47 17.84
N GLY A 169 -10.70 -3.27 18.30
CA GLY A 169 -11.76 -2.51 17.66
C GLY A 169 -11.42 -2.12 16.22
N ILE A 170 -10.32 -1.41 16.03
CA ILE A 170 -9.91 -0.95 14.69
C ILE A 170 -9.29 -2.11 13.87
N GLY A 171 -8.47 -2.95 14.51
CA GLY A 171 -7.83 -4.09 13.81
C GLY A 171 -8.84 -5.11 13.26
N ALA A 172 -9.91 -5.41 14.00
CA ALA A 172 -10.98 -6.28 13.49
C ALA A 172 -11.73 -5.65 12.31
N MET A 173 -11.99 -4.35 12.38
CA MET A 173 -12.63 -3.59 11.29
C MET A 173 -11.80 -3.61 10.02
N MET A 174 -10.50 -3.38 10.11
CA MET A 174 -9.60 -3.40 8.94
C MET A 174 -9.44 -4.80 8.36
N ARG A 175 -9.47 -5.86 9.17
CA ARG A 175 -9.38 -7.25 8.69
C ARG A 175 -10.66 -7.76 8.02
N GLY A 176 -11.83 -7.24 8.40
CA GLY A 176 -13.11 -7.68 7.84
C GLY A 176 -13.13 -7.67 6.30
N PRO A 177 -12.77 -6.57 5.64
CA PRO A 177 -12.66 -6.51 4.18
C PRO A 177 -11.64 -7.47 3.59
N LEU A 178 -10.51 -7.74 4.26
CA LEU A 178 -9.48 -8.68 3.80
C LEU A 178 -10.02 -10.10 3.76
N ILE A 179 -10.69 -10.54 4.83
CA ILE A 179 -11.31 -11.87 4.93
C ILE A 179 -12.36 -12.05 3.84
N GLN A 180 -13.20 -11.03 3.59
CA GLN A 180 -14.20 -11.07 2.53
C GLN A 180 -13.56 -11.16 1.15
N THR A 181 -12.48 -10.43 0.91
CA THR A 181 -11.75 -10.47 -0.36
C THR A 181 -11.09 -11.83 -0.59
N GLU A 182 -10.48 -12.41 0.44
CA GLU A 182 -9.88 -13.74 0.38
C GLU A 182 -10.93 -14.82 0.13
N ALA A 183 -12.03 -14.79 0.87
CA ALA A 183 -13.13 -15.73 0.66
C ALA A 183 -13.70 -15.63 -0.76
N ARG A 184 -13.88 -14.42 -1.29
CA ARG A 184 -14.35 -14.19 -2.66
C ARG A 184 -13.32 -14.66 -3.70
N THR A 185 -12.03 -14.48 -3.45
CA THR A 185 -10.96 -14.96 -4.33
C THR A 185 -10.93 -16.49 -4.37
N ILE A 186 -11.04 -17.15 -3.22
CA ILE A 186 -11.11 -18.62 -3.11
C ILE A 186 -12.34 -19.13 -3.83
N LEU A 187 -13.50 -18.51 -3.61
CA LEU A 187 -14.75 -18.88 -4.29
C LEU A 187 -14.65 -18.74 -5.80
N ASN A 188 -14.14 -17.59 -6.29
CA ASN A 188 -13.98 -17.35 -7.73
C ASN A 188 -13.00 -18.33 -8.37
N ARG A 189 -11.89 -18.65 -7.66
CA ARG A 189 -10.94 -19.68 -8.10
C ARG A 189 -11.59 -21.05 -8.18
N GLY A 190 -12.35 -21.45 -7.16
CA GLY A 190 -13.08 -22.72 -7.15
C GLY A 190 -14.11 -22.81 -8.28
N ILE A 191 -14.84 -21.71 -8.56
CA ILE A 191 -15.78 -21.64 -9.69
C ILE A 191 -15.03 -21.77 -11.02
N SER A 192 -13.90 -21.07 -11.19
CA SER A 192 -13.10 -21.15 -12.43
C SER A 192 -12.51 -22.56 -12.64
N GLU A 193 -11.98 -23.18 -11.60
CA GLU A 193 -11.45 -24.54 -11.65
C GLU A 193 -12.55 -25.55 -12.01
N ASN A 194 -13.74 -25.44 -11.41
CA ASN A 194 -14.89 -26.31 -11.71
C ASN A 194 -15.35 -26.16 -13.16
N LYS A 195 -15.44 -24.92 -13.69
CA LYS A 195 -15.77 -24.67 -15.08
C LYS A 195 -14.78 -25.36 -16.04
N LYS A 196 -13.48 -25.22 -15.78
CA LYS A 196 -12.41 -25.86 -16.56
C LYS A 196 -12.48 -27.38 -16.49
N GLU A 197 -12.68 -27.93 -15.29
CA GLU A 197 -12.81 -29.37 -15.10
C GLU A 197 -14.03 -29.94 -15.84
N THR A 198 -15.14 -29.21 -15.80
CA THR A 198 -16.37 -29.57 -16.54
C THR A 198 -16.12 -29.59 -18.05
N ALA A 199 -15.49 -28.54 -18.59
CA ALA A 199 -15.13 -28.48 -20.01
C ALA A 199 -14.19 -29.63 -20.42
N LEU A 200 -13.15 -29.93 -19.60
CA LEU A 200 -12.23 -31.04 -19.84
C LEU A 200 -12.94 -32.40 -19.85
N ARG A 201 -13.90 -32.62 -18.95
CA ARG A 201 -14.71 -33.86 -18.97
C ARG A 201 -15.55 -33.97 -20.25
N MET A 202 -16.18 -32.87 -20.71
CA MET A 202 -16.96 -32.82 -21.93
C MET A 202 -16.10 -33.06 -23.19
N LEU A 203 -14.91 -32.44 -23.25
CA LEU A 203 -13.93 -32.68 -24.31
C LEU A 203 -13.51 -34.16 -24.40
N LYS A 204 -13.28 -34.82 -23.24
CA LYS A 204 -12.94 -36.26 -23.20
C LYS A 204 -14.06 -37.17 -23.73
N VAL A 205 -15.31 -36.78 -23.55
CA VAL A 205 -16.46 -37.54 -24.07
C VAL A 205 -16.56 -37.44 -25.60
N GLY A 206 -16.11 -36.34 -26.20
CA GLY A 206 -15.98 -36.15 -27.65
C GLY A 206 -17.31 -36.13 -28.43
N LYS A 207 -18.45 -35.86 -27.75
CA LYS A 207 -19.78 -35.85 -28.35
C LYS A 207 -20.36 -34.47 -28.60
N LEU A 208 -19.73 -33.43 -28.05
CA LEU A 208 -20.18 -32.05 -28.09
C LEU A 208 -19.21 -31.19 -28.91
N THR A 209 -19.75 -30.17 -29.57
CA THR A 209 -18.93 -29.16 -30.25
C THR A 209 -18.27 -28.23 -29.23
N VAL A 210 -17.24 -27.48 -29.67
CA VAL A 210 -16.54 -26.50 -28.80
C VAL A 210 -17.50 -25.42 -28.31
N GLU A 211 -18.44 -24.98 -29.14
CA GLU A 211 -19.46 -24.00 -28.82
C GLU A 211 -20.45 -24.53 -27.76
N GLU A 212 -20.92 -25.78 -27.90
CA GLU A 212 -21.77 -26.41 -26.89
C GLU A 212 -21.06 -26.59 -25.55
N ILE A 213 -19.76 -26.97 -25.57
CA ILE A 213 -18.94 -27.09 -24.36
C ILE A 213 -18.77 -25.72 -23.70
N ALA A 214 -18.55 -24.66 -24.48
CA ALA A 214 -18.43 -23.29 -23.99
C ALA A 214 -19.71 -22.84 -23.28
N GLU A 215 -20.89 -23.11 -23.88
CA GLU A 215 -22.19 -22.81 -23.29
C GLU A 215 -22.42 -23.57 -21.98
N TYR A 216 -22.23 -24.89 -21.97
CA TYR A 216 -22.51 -25.75 -20.80
C TYR A 216 -21.49 -25.55 -19.64
N SER A 217 -20.24 -25.22 -19.96
CA SER A 217 -19.20 -24.96 -18.94
C SER A 217 -19.19 -23.51 -18.48
N ALA A 218 -19.92 -22.61 -19.15
CA ALA A 218 -19.87 -21.17 -18.95
C ALA A 218 -18.44 -20.60 -19.08
N LEU A 219 -17.66 -21.14 -20.04
CA LEU A 219 -16.39 -20.62 -20.51
C LEU A 219 -16.58 -19.97 -21.89
N SER A 220 -15.60 -19.14 -22.31
CA SER A 220 -15.58 -18.67 -23.69
C SER A 220 -15.11 -19.78 -24.66
N VAL A 221 -15.47 -19.67 -25.92
CA VAL A 221 -15.02 -20.59 -26.98
C VAL A 221 -13.49 -20.67 -27.03
N ALA A 222 -12.80 -19.52 -26.94
CA ALA A 222 -11.35 -19.44 -26.94
C ALA A 222 -10.70 -20.18 -25.75
N GLU A 223 -11.32 -20.15 -24.56
CA GLU A 223 -10.83 -20.89 -23.40
C GLU A 223 -11.00 -22.40 -23.59
N VAL A 224 -12.10 -22.84 -24.17
CA VAL A 224 -12.33 -24.27 -24.48
C VAL A 224 -11.35 -24.77 -25.54
N GLU A 225 -11.06 -23.99 -26.58
CA GLU A 225 -10.05 -24.31 -27.60
C GLU A 225 -8.63 -24.44 -26.98
N GLN A 226 -8.27 -23.53 -26.06
CA GLN A 226 -7.00 -23.64 -25.33
C GLN A 226 -6.91 -24.94 -24.51
N LEU A 227 -8.00 -25.31 -23.82
CA LEU A 227 -8.05 -26.56 -23.06
C LEU A 227 -7.99 -27.79 -23.96
N ALA A 228 -8.60 -27.77 -25.13
CA ALA A 228 -8.51 -28.85 -26.13
C ALA A 228 -7.08 -29.03 -26.65
N ASN A 229 -6.40 -27.93 -26.97
CA ASN A 229 -5.01 -27.96 -27.45
C ASN A 229 -4.02 -28.50 -26.40
N LEU A 230 -4.27 -28.28 -25.11
CA LEU A 230 -3.44 -28.80 -24.01
C LEU A 230 -3.62 -30.30 -23.79
N GLN A 231 -4.68 -30.93 -24.31
CA GLN A 231 -4.89 -32.38 -24.23
C GLN A 231 -4.25 -33.15 -25.40
N THR A 232 -3.84 -32.47 -26.46
CA THR A 232 -3.29 -33.08 -27.69
C THR A 232 -1.75 -33.16 -27.68
N VAL A 233 -1.08 -32.75 -26.60
CA VAL A 233 0.35 -32.88 -26.36
C VAL A 233 0.60 -33.95 -25.29
#